data_739fc21a0b62ab832bf3b468d0403e47
#
_entry.id   739fc21a0b62ab832bf3b468d0403e47
#
_cell.length_a   1.000
_cell.length_b   1.000
_cell.length_c   1.000
_cell.angle_alpha   90.00
_cell.angle_beta   90.00
_cell.angle_gamma   90.00
#
_symmetry.space_group_name_H-M   'P 1'
#
loop_
_entity.id
_entity.type
_entity.pdbx_description
1 polymer ?
#
loop_
_entity_poly.entity_id
_entity_poly.type
_entity_poly.pdbx_seq_one_letter_code
_entity_poly.pdbx_strand_id
1 'polypeptide(L)'
;MGANEARHVLAMAADLGKVLGLELYTAAQALDLRRDMINAARDLADRTDAEGFAAKVQGGPLPDANDRDDFLAEVDGLRSQLAKAAEFRPGRAVAAAHAAIRARIPFLDRDRAMDGEVATAVRMVVEGDVLAAARNARV
;
A
#
# COMPACT_ATOMS: atom_id res chain seq x y z
N MET A 1 36.32 -15.03 -24.28
CA MET A 1 34.86 -15.17 -24.17
C MET A 1 34.36 -14.82 -22.76
N GLY A 2 34.92 -15.38 -21.67
CA GLY A 2 34.40 -15.15 -20.31
C GLY A 2 34.36 -13.72 -19.77
N ALA A 3 35.23 -12.81 -20.21
CA ALA A 3 35.20 -11.42 -19.73
C ALA A 3 33.98 -10.61 -20.23
N ASN A 4 33.48 -10.90 -21.42
CA ASN A 4 32.27 -10.27 -21.95
C ASN A 4 31.02 -10.78 -21.23
N GLU A 5 30.95 -12.07 -20.97
CA GLU A 5 29.83 -12.69 -20.25
C GLU A 5 29.75 -12.16 -18.81
N ALA A 6 30.90 -12.03 -18.12
CA ALA A 6 30.93 -11.45 -16.79
C ALA A 6 30.43 -10.00 -16.73
N ARG A 7 30.76 -9.18 -17.77
CA ARG A 7 30.23 -7.80 -17.89
C ARG A 7 28.71 -7.78 -18.09
N HIS A 8 28.18 -8.68 -18.91
CA HIS A 8 26.72 -8.79 -19.13
C HIS A 8 26.01 -9.19 -17.83
N VAL A 9 26.52 -10.15 -17.08
CA VAL A 9 25.94 -10.56 -15.80
C VAL A 9 25.94 -9.40 -14.80
N LEU A 10 27.02 -8.62 -14.71
CA LEU A 10 27.09 -7.44 -13.84
C LEU A 10 26.08 -6.36 -14.26
N ALA A 11 25.93 -6.12 -15.55
CA ALA A 11 24.94 -5.16 -16.06
C ALA A 11 23.52 -5.61 -15.75
N MET A 12 23.20 -6.89 -15.96
CA MET A 12 21.91 -7.48 -15.62
C MET A 12 21.59 -7.40 -14.12
N ALA A 13 22.59 -7.64 -13.27
CA ALA A 13 22.42 -7.51 -11.82
C ALA A 13 22.14 -6.07 -11.39
N ALA A 14 22.79 -5.09 -12.03
CA ALA A 14 22.54 -3.67 -11.78
C ALA A 14 21.13 -3.27 -12.24
N ASP A 15 20.68 -3.75 -13.39
CA ASP A 15 19.33 -3.47 -13.89
C ASP A 15 18.25 -4.15 -13.02
N LEU A 16 18.49 -5.36 -12.57
CA LEU A 16 17.63 -6.02 -11.58
C LEU A 16 17.50 -5.20 -10.30
N GLY A 17 18.60 -4.64 -9.81
CA GLY A 17 18.59 -3.74 -8.65
C GLY A 17 17.67 -2.51 -8.86
N LYS A 18 17.64 -1.95 -10.07
CA LYS A 18 16.75 -0.83 -10.43
C LYS A 18 15.28 -1.26 -10.41
N VAL A 19 14.97 -2.40 -11.02
CA VAL A 19 13.59 -2.94 -11.03
C VAL A 19 13.10 -3.19 -9.60
N LEU A 20 13.89 -3.88 -8.79
CA LEU A 20 13.54 -4.15 -7.40
C LEU A 20 13.43 -2.87 -6.56
N GLY A 21 14.26 -1.85 -6.85
CA GLY A 21 14.15 -0.54 -6.20
C GLY A 21 12.83 0.16 -6.50
N LEU A 22 12.38 0.13 -7.76
CA LEU A 22 11.08 0.66 -8.18
C LEU A 22 9.92 -0.12 -7.55
N GLU A 23 9.99 -1.45 -7.52
CA GLU A 23 9.00 -2.29 -6.85
C GLU A 23 8.91 -1.99 -5.36
N LEU A 24 10.05 -1.82 -4.70
CA LEU A 24 10.12 -1.46 -3.28
C LEU A 24 9.45 -0.11 -3.01
N TYR A 25 9.76 0.89 -3.82
CA TYR A 25 9.17 2.22 -3.74
C TYR A 25 7.65 2.18 -3.90
N THR A 26 7.16 1.52 -4.95
CA THR A 26 5.73 1.41 -5.24
C THR A 26 4.98 0.57 -4.21
N ALA A 27 5.59 -0.51 -3.72
CA ALA A 27 5.00 -1.35 -2.68
C ALA A 27 4.84 -0.58 -1.36
N ALA A 28 5.81 0.23 -0.97
CA ALA A 28 5.69 1.08 0.22
C ALA A 28 4.56 2.10 0.07
N GLN A 29 4.43 2.72 -1.12
CA GLN A 29 3.34 3.65 -1.42
C GLN A 29 1.97 2.98 -1.38
N ALA A 30 1.85 1.80 -1.99
CA ALA A 30 0.61 1.03 -2.00
C ALA A 30 0.19 0.59 -0.58
N LEU A 31 1.14 0.28 0.29
CA LEU A 31 0.86 -0.11 1.68
C LEU A 31 0.27 1.05 2.50
N ASP A 32 0.80 2.27 2.33
CA ASP A 32 0.26 3.47 2.98
C ASP A 32 -1.14 3.79 2.45
N LEU A 33 -1.32 3.82 1.14
CA LEU A 33 -2.63 4.09 0.53
C LEU A 33 -3.67 3.07 0.96
N ARG A 34 -3.30 1.78 1.05
CA ARG A 34 -4.20 0.73 1.52
C ARG A 34 -4.61 0.94 2.98
N ARG A 35 -3.65 1.29 3.85
CA ARG A 35 -3.93 1.60 5.26
C ARG A 35 -4.90 2.77 5.37
N ASP A 36 -4.61 3.86 4.67
CA ASP A 36 -5.40 5.08 4.74
C ASP A 36 -6.81 4.86 4.17
N MET A 37 -6.93 4.10 3.08
CA MET A 37 -8.21 3.73 2.49
C MET A 37 -9.07 2.87 3.43
N ILE A 38 -8.47 1.87 4.09
CA ILE A 38 -9.19 1.02 5.06
C ILE A 38 -9.63 1.84 6.27
N ASN A 39 -8.77 2.70 6.79
CA ASN A 39 -9.09 3.56 7.92
C ASN A 39 -10.20 4.56 7.58
N ALA A 40 -10.12 5.20 6.40
CA ALA A 40 -11.16 6.11 5.93
C ALA A 40 -12.51 5.40 5.73
N ALA A 41 -12.51 4.18 5.18
CA ALA A 41 -13.72 3.40 5.01
C ALA A 41 -14.35 2.99 6.36
N ARG A 42 -13.53 2.63 7.35
CA ARG A 42 -13.99 2.32 8.71
C ARG A 42 -14.58 3.55 9.39
N ASP A 43 -13.89 4.67 9.34
CA ASP A 43 -14.33 5.94 9.91
C ASP A 43 -15.67 6.38 9.27
N LEU A 44 -15.82 6.20 7.97
CA LEU A 44 -17.06 6.48 7.28
C LEU A 44 -18.18 5.54 7.77
N ALA A 45 -17.91 4.24 7.87
CA ALA A 45 -18.85 3.24 8.32
C ALA A 45 -19.32 3.48 9.78
N ASP A 46 -18.42 3.96 10.64
CA ASP A 46 -18.73 4.24 12.04
C ASP A 46 -19.57 5.52 12.21
N ARG A 47 -19.35 6.52 11.37
CA ARG A 47 -19.98 7.85 11.48
C ARG A 47 -21.26 8.04 10.68
N THR A 48 -21.65 7.09 9.85
CA THR A 48 -22.82 7.20 8.95
C THR A 48 -23.79 6.05 9.18
N ASP A 49 -25.07 6.29 8.90
CA ASP A 49 -26.06 5.23 8.71
C ASP A 49 -25.92 4.57 7.33
N ALA A 50 -26.76 3.56 7.05
CA ALA A 50 -26.71 2.82 5.80
C ALA A 50 -26.90 3.72 4.57
N GLU A 51 -27.83 4.66 4.64
CA GLU A 51 -28.15 5.57 3.55
C GLU A 51 -27.00 6.56 3.28
N GLY A 52 -26.47 7.16 4.34
CA GLY A 52 -25.31 8.07 4.25
C GLY A 52 -24.05 7.37 3.79
N PHE A 53 -23.83 6.12 4.21
CA PHE A 53 -22.71 5.30 3.72
C PHE A 53 -22.85 4.98 2.24
N ALA A 54 -24.04 4.49 1.81
CA ALA A 54 -24.33 4.19 0.42
C ALA A 54 -24.15 5.40 -0.49
N ALA A 55 -24.68 6.57 -0.11
CA ALA A 55 -24.56 7.79 -0.89
C ALA A 55 -23.12 8.23 -1.11
N LYS A 56 -22.24 8.03 -0.11
CA LYS A 56 -20.83 8.41 -0.21
C LYS A 56 -19.99 7.42 -0.99
N VAL A 57 -20.28 6.11 -0.88
CA VAL A 57 -19.51 5.06 -1.55
C VAL A 57 -19.91 4.93 -3.01
N GLN A 58 -21.22 4.97 -3.31
CA GLN A 58 -21.73 4.81 -4.66
C GLN A 58 -21.49 6.03 -5.55
N GLY A 59 -21.45 7.23 -4.96
CA GLY A 59 -21.23 8.48 -5.70
C GLY A 59 -22.36 8.84 -6.68
N GLY A 60 -23.54 8.22 -6.52
CA GLY A 60 -24.70 8.38 -7.39
C GLY A 60 -26.03 8.28 -6.64
N PRO A 61 -27.18 8.40 -7.35
CA PRO A 61 -28.48 8.26 -6.73
C PRO A 61 -28.69 6.86 -6.18
N LEU A 62 -29.41 6.76 -5.07
CA LEU A 62 -29.83 5.47 -4.50
C LEU A 62 -30.85 4.79 -5.43
N PRO A 63 -31.01 3.45 -5.34
CA PRO A 63 -31.99 2.71 -6.09
C PRO A 63 -33.43 3.23 -5.87
N ASP A 64 -34.32 2.89 -6.80
CA ASP A 64 -35.73 3.23 -6.70
C ASP A 64 -36.38 2.59 -5.46
N ALA A 65 -37.53 3.14 -5.05
CA ALA A 65 -38.17 2.80 -3.78
C ALA A 65 -38.45 1.31 -3.59
N ASN A 66 -38.69 0.54 -4.68
CA ASN A 66 -39.02 -0.88 -4.61
C ASN A 66 -37.82 -1.76 -4.23
N ASP A 67 -36.58 -1.35 -4.59
CA ASP A 67 -35.37 -2.13 -4.35
C ASP A 67 -34.51 -1.50 -3.23
N ARG A 68 -34.95 -0.37 -2.70
CA ARG A 68 -34.17 0.45 -1.76
C ARG A 68 -33.98 -0.24 -0.41
N ASP A 69 -35.02 -0.85 0.13
CA ASP A 69 -34.98 -1.45 1.46
C ASP A 69 -34.04 -2.65 1.49
N ASP A 70 -34.10 -3.53 0.49
CA ASP A 70 -33.20 -4.68 0.36
C ASP A 70 -31.74 -4.21 0.14
N PHE A 71 -31.54 -3.22 -0.72
CA PHE A 71 -30.25 -2.63 -0.96
C PHE A 71 -29.65 -2.00 0.32
N LEU A 72 -30.46 -1.22 1.06
CA LEU A 72 -29.98 -0.60 2.30
C LEU A 72 -29.69 -1.62 3.40
N ALA A 73 -30.44 -2.73 3.47
CA ALA A 73 -30.16 -3.82 4.39
C ALA A 73 -28.81 -4.51 4.08
N GLU A 74 -28.51 -4.74 2.80
CA GLU A 74 -27.21 -5.27 2.37
C GLU A 74 -26.08 -4.31 2.70
N VAL A 75 -26.25 -3.02 2.38
CA VAL A 75 -25.28 -1.97 2.68
C VAL A 75 -25.03 -1.85 4.19
N ASP A 76 -26.08 -1.93 5.03
CA ASP A 76 -25.90 -1.88 6.49
C ASP A 76 -25.15 -3.10 7.02
N GLY A 77 -25.35 -4.26 6.43
CA GLY A 77 -24.58 -5.46 6.71
C GLY A 77 -23.08 -5.26 6.45
N LEU A 78 -22.74 -4.74 5.27
CA LEU A 78 -21.36 -4.43 4.88
C LEU A 78 -20.76 -3.32 5.75
N ARG A 79 -21.49 -2.25 5.99
CA ARG A 79 -21.09 -1.14 6.85
C ARG A 79 -20.77 -1.64 8.27
N SER A 80 -21.65 -2.46 8.84
CA SER A 80 -21.46 -3.02 10.17
C SER A 80 -20.23 -3.94 10.26
N GLN A 81 -19.94 -4.71 9.21
CA GLN A 81 -18.73 -5.53 9.14
C GLN A 81 -17.47 -4.64 9.07
N LEU A 82 -17.51 -3.57 8.27
CA LEU A 82 -16.41 -2.63 8.11
C LEU A 82 -16.12 -1.86 9.42
N ALA A 83 -17.15 -1.38 10.09
CA ALA A 83 -17.02 -0.69 11.37
C ALA A 83 -16.37 -1.59 12.46
N LYS A 84 -16.66 -2.89 12.42
CA LYS A 84 -16.07 -3.89 13.33
C LYS A 84 -14.74 -4.45 12.86
N ALA A 85 -14.31 -4.15 11.62
CA ALA A 85 -13.06 -4.67 11.08
C ALA A 85 -11.86 -4.19 11.91
N ALA A 86 -10.89 -5.08 12.13
CA ALA A 86 -9.67 -4.71 12.82
C ALA A 86 -8.91 -3.65 12.01
N GLU A 87 -8.20 -2.78 12.71
CA GLU A 87 -7.26 -1.85 12.09
C GLU A 87 -6.28 -2.61 11.18
N PHE A 88 -6.01 -2.07 9.99
CA PHE A 88 -5.03 -2.66 9.10
C PHE A 88 -3.63 -2.63 9.72
N ARG A 89 -3.10 -3.82 9.98
CA ARG A 89 -1.74 -3.99 10.50
C ARG A 89 -0.99 -4.98 9.62
N PRO A 90 0.07 -4.55 8.93
CA PRO A 90 0.94 -5.48 8.23
C PRO A 90 1.66 -6.41 9.22
N GLY A 91 2.04 -7.61 8.77
CA GLY A 91 2.86 -8.50 9.59
C GLY A 91 4.19 -7.84 10.00
N ARG A 92 4.75 -8.25 11.15
CA ARG A 92 5.94 -7.60 11.77
C ARG A 92 7.09 -7.34 10.80
N ALA A 93 7.46 -8.32 9.98
CA ALA A 93 8.55 -8.17 9.01
C ALA A 93 8.23 -7.12 7.92
N VAL A 94 6.98 -7.09 7.44
CA VAL A 94 6.52 -6.08 6.45
C VAL A 94 6.47 -4.70 7.09
N ALA A 95 6.00 -4.59 8.33
CA ALA A 95 5.99 -3.33 9.08
C ALA A 95 7.41 -2.77 9.26
N ALA A 96 8.38 -3.62 9.63
CA ALA A 96 9.77 -3.20 9.80
C ALA A 96 10.42 -2.80 8.48
N ALA A 97 10.18 -3.54 7.41
CA ALA A 97 10.64 -3.19 6.07
C ALA A 97 10.06 -1.84 5.62
N HIS A 98 8.76 -1.65 5.78
CA HIS A 98 8.08 -0.40 5.46
C HIS A 98 8.63 0.78 6.27
N ALA A 99 8.83 0.61 7.59
CA ALA A 99 9.41 1.63 8.44
C ALA A 99 10.84 2.02 8.01
N ALA A 100 11.66 1.04 7.62
CA ALA A 100 13.01 1.28 7.10
C ALA A 100 12.98 2.08 5.80
N ILE A 101 12.03 1.80 4.91
CA ILE A 101 11.83 2.55 3.67
C ILE A 101 11.40 3.99 3.99
N ARG A 102 10.39 4.17 4.84
CA ARG A 102 9.83 5.49 5.18
C ARG A 102 10.78 6.37 5.98
N ALA A 103 11.75 5.80 6.65
CA ALA A 103 12.83 6.57 7.29
C ALA A 103 13.73 7.31 6.28
N ARG A 104 13.76 6.88 5.01
CA ARG A 104 14.63 7.46 3.96
C ARG A 104 13.86 8.01 2.77
N ILE A 105 12.67 7.52 2.52
CA ILE A 105 11.83 7.84 1.36
C ILE A 105 10.46 8.27 1.86
N PRO A 106 10.11 9.57 1.74
CA PRO A 106 8.82 10.07 2.20
C PRO A 106 7.67 9.52 1.34
N PHE A 107 6.45 9.61 1.89
CA PHE A 107 5.24 9.33 1.13
C PHE A 107 5.09 10.31 -0.04
N LEU A 108 4.66 9.82 -1.19
CA LEU A 108 4.37 10.63 -2.36
C LEU A 108 2.93 11.16 -2.24
N ASP A 109 2.77 12.37 -1.74
CA ASP A 109 1.49 13.05 -1.54
C ASP A 109 1.05 13.88 -2.75
N ARG A 110 1.99 14.23 -3.62
CA ARG A 110 1.79 15.02 -4.83
C ARG A 110 2.85 14.70 -5.88
N ASP A 111 2.53 15.01 -7.11
CA ASP A 111 3.46 14.83 -8.23
C ASP A 111 4.73 15.68 -8.03
N ARG A 112 5.89 15.04 -8.15
CA ARG A 112 7.22 15.65 -8.07
C ARG A 112 8.27 14.76 -8.73
N ALA A 113 9.47 15.30 -8.98
CA ALA A 113 10.60 14.50 -9.43
C ALA A 113 10.98 13.48 -8.36
N MET A 114 11.11 12.21 -8.76
CA MET A 114 11.35 11.06 -7.86
C MET A 114 12.74 10.45 -8.00
N ASP A 115 13.64 11.08 -8.78
CA ASP A 115 14.95 10.50 -9.11
C ASP A 115 15.78 10.15 -7.87
N GLY A 116 15.77 11.04 -6.86
CA GLY A 116 16.49 10.85 -5.61
C GLY A 116 15.92 9.71 -4.76
N GLU A 117 14.58 9.59 -4.69
CA GLU A 117 13.91 8.53 -3.95
C GLU A 117 14.10 7.17 -4.62
N VAL A 118 13.99 7.11 -5.95
CA VAL A 118 14.24 5.89 -6.73
C VAL A 118 15.71 5.45 -6.54
N ALA A 119 16.67 6.36 -6.67
CA ALA A 119 18.07 6.04 -6.43
C ALA A 119 18.32 5.55 -4.98
N THR A 120 17.61 6.10 -4.01
CA THR A 120 17.68 5.66 -2.61
C THR A 120 17.08 4.26 -2.45
N ALA A 121 15.93 3.97 -3.07
CA ALA A 121 15.32 2.65 -3.05
C ALA A 121 16.24 1.58 -3.68
N VAL A 122 16.88 1.90 -4.79
CA VAL A 122 17.87 1.00 -5.44
C VAL A 122 19.04 0.70 -4.49
N ARG A 123 19.59 1.71 -3.83
CA ARG A 123 20.66 1.51 -2.83
C ARG A 123 20.21 0.62 -1.69
N MET A 124 19.03 0.84 -1.13
CA MET A 124 18.47 0.04 -0.03
C MET A 124 18.30 -1.43 -0.41
N VAL A 125 17.99 -1.72 -1.69
CA VAL A 125 17.95 -3.10 -2.21
C VAL A 125 19.35 -3.69 -2.31
N VAL A 126 20.29 -2.98 -2.91
CA VAL A 126 21.67 -3.46 -3.14
C VAL A 126 22.43 -3.66 -1.82
N GLU A 127 22.26 -2.76 -0.87
CA GLU A 127 22.86 -2.82 0.46
C GLU A 127 22.16 -3.82 1.40
N GLY A 128 20.95 -4.26 1.05
CA GLY A 128 20.19 -5.25 1.82
C GLY A 128 19.51 -4.69 3.08
N ASP A 129 19.41 -3.38 3.22
CA ASP A 129 18.86 -2.69 4.40
C ASP A 129 17.43 -3.13 4.73
N VAL A 130 16.57 -3.22 3.71
CA VAL A 130 15.17 -3.63 3.87
C VAL A 130 15.07 -5.09 4.28
N LEU A 131 15.91 -5.93 3.69
CA LEU A 131 15.96 -7.36 4.05
C LEU A 131 16.44 -7.54 5.49
N ALA A 132 17.45 -6.78 5.92
CA ALA A 132 17.95 -6.79 7.29
C ALA A 132 16.85 -6.36 8.29
N ALA A 133 16.15 -5.27 8.01
CA ALA A 133 15.02 -4.81 8.83
C ALA A 133 13.93 -5.88 8.97
N ALA A 134 13.53 -6.50 7.85
CA ALA A 134 12.51 -7.55 7.85
C ALA A 134 12.94 -8.81 8.61
N ARG A 135 14.20 -9.22 8.50
CA ARG A 135 14.76 -10.39 9.22
C ARG A 135 14.82 -10.15 10.72
N ASN A 136 15.31 -8.98 11.14
CA ASN A 136 15.44 -8.64 12.56
C ASN A 136 14.08 -8.55 13.28
N ALA A 137 13.00 -8.26 12.56
CA ALA A 137 11.66 -8.21 13.13
C ALA A 137 10.97 -9.58 13.27
N ARG A 138 11.59 -10.66 12.76
CA ARG A 138 11.06 -12.04 12.89
C ARG A 138 11.43 -12.70 14.22
N VAL A 139 12.45 -12.19 14.88
CA VAL A 139 12.90 -12.61 16.20
C VAL A 139 12.10 -11.86 17.26
#